data_bc06b73ebc458df332bd0d7f12fe627f
#
_entry.id   bc06b73ebc458df332bd0d7f12fe627f
#
_cell.length_a   1.000
_cell.length_b   1.000
_cell.length_c   1.000
_cell.angle_alpha   90.00
_cell.angle_beta   90.00
_cell.angle_gamma   90.00
#
_symmetry.space_group_name_H-M   'P 1'
#
loop_
_entity.id
_entity.type
_entity.pdbx_description
1 polymer ?
#
loop_
_entity_poly.entity_id
_entity_poly.type
_entity_poly.pdbx_seq_one_letter_code
_entity_poly.pdbx_strand_id
1 'polypeptide(L)'
;MRMRRVAASLSTLGLLAAGAVVATAGTAQAAPACKGYSTYASGSATLYKPTTTNGSRNTNCLLSSGAGYNGGQQSMAVGYLQTSLNRCFGAGLAIDGMYGQATVNAVKTVQRVKGLPADGVFGPQTSKYMNWAKMGGSGCTSGGRP
;
A
#
# COMPACT_ATOMS: atom_id res chain seq x y z
N MET A 1 67.50 -37.17 31.47
CA MET A 1 66.97 -38.47 31.91
C MET A 1 65.58 -38.68 31.29
N ARG A 2 65.48 -39.71 30.50
CA ARG A 2 64.32 -40.38 29.88
C ARG A 2 63.07 -39.54 29.47
N MET A 3 63.08 -39.16 28.19
CA MET A 3 61.91 -38.83 27.36
C MET A 3 60.94 -40.02 27.26
N ARG A 4 59.68 -39.83 27.57
CA ARG A 4 58.61 -40.73 27.12
C ARG A 4 57.80 -40.06 26.06
N ARG A 5 57.87 -40.54 24.85
CA ARG A 5 57.02 -40.15 23.73
C ARG A 5 55.68 -40.81 23.95
N VAL A 6 54.61 -39.98 23.92
CA VAL A 6 53.22 -40.44 23.89
C VAL A 6 52.72 -40.20 22.50
N ALA A 7 52.29 -41.25 21.83
CA ALA A 7 51.76 -41.22 20.50
C ALA A 7 50.35 -40.50 20.52
N ALA A 8 50.18 -39.53 19.66
CA ALA A 8 48.88 -38.91 19.44
C ALA A 8 48.11 -39.69 18.38
N SER A 9 46.99 -40.26 18.77
CA SER A 9 46.01 -40.88 17.86
C SER A 9 45.24 -39.81 17.12
N LEU A 10 45.33 -39.80 15.80
CA LEU A 10 44.47 -38.97 14.96
C LEU A 10 43.08 -39.62 14.90
N SER A 11 42.11 -38.95 15.53
CA SER A 11 40.69 -39.24 15.33
C SER A 11 40.18 -38.32 14.23
N THR A 12 39.85 -38.89 13.09
CA THR A 12 39.18 -38.23 11.99
C THR A 12 37.73 -37.92 12.40
N LEU A 13 37.43 -36.70 12.78
CA LEU A 13 36.05 -36.22 12.91
C LEU A 13 35.54 -35.87 11.50
N GLY A 14 34.53 -36.63 11.07
CA GLY A 14 33.79 -36.35 9.86
C GLY A 14 33.07 -35.00 9.96
N LEU A 15 33.37 -34.12 9.04
CA LEU A 15 32.69 -32.81 8.87
C LEU A 15 31.32 -33.05 8.23
N LEU A 16 30.28 -33.12 9.04
CA LEU A 16 28.90 -32.99 8.54
C LEU A 16 28.72 -31.55 8.12
N ALA A 17 28.78 -31.29 6.81
CA ALA A 17 28.39 -30.00 6.24
C ALA A 17 26.87 -29.85 6.40
N ALA A 18 26.43 -29.23 7.50
CA ALA A 18 25.09 -28.73 7.62
C ALA A 18 24.94 -27.55 6.64
N GLY A 19 24.32 -27.81 5.50
CA GLY A 19 23.93 -26.77 4.55
C GLY A 19 22.96 -25.79 5.23
N ALA A 20 23.46 -24.64 5.66
CA ALA A 20 22.62 -23.54 6.09
C ALA A 20 21.89 -23.02 4.85
N VAL A 21 20.63 -23.40 4.72
CA VAL A 21 19.72 -22.74 3.78
C VAL A 21 19.52 -21.32 4.32
N VAL A 22 20.27 -20.38 3.79
CA VAL A 22 20.00 -18.95 4.02
C VAL A 22 18.73 -18.66 3.27
N ALA A 23 17.60 -18.73 3.95
CA ALA A 23 16.36 -18.16 3.46
C ALA A 23 16.58 -16.64 3.36
N THR A 24 16.86 -16.14 2.16
CA THR A 24 16.81 -14.72 1.89
C THR A 24 15.36 -14.30 2.10
N ALA A 25 15.05 -13.78 3.29
CA ALA A 25 13.80 -13.05 3.50
C ALA A 25 13.83 -11.89 2.52
N GLY A 26 13.10 -12.06 1.40
CA GLY A 26 12.90 -10.97 0.45
C GLY A 26 12.37 -9.79 1.24
N THR A 27 13.09 -8.69 1.27
CA THR A 27 12.63 -7.45 1.86
C THR A 27 11.32 -7.08 1.14
N ALA A 28 10.19 -7.17 1.85
CA ALA A 28 8.93 -6.70 1.33
C ALA A 28 9.10 -5.21 1.02
N GLN A 29 9.31 -4.87 -0.23
CA GLN A 29 9.51 -3.49 -0.65
C GLN A 29 8.18 -2.77 -0.46
N ALA A 30 8.17 -1.73 0.37
CA ALA A 30 6.99 -0.90 0.57
C ALA A 30 6.52 -0.35 -0.79
N ALA A 31 5.21 -0.37 -1.04
CA ALA A 31 4.68 0.17 -2.27
C ALA A 31 5.07 1.66 -2.42
N PRO A 32 5.39 2.11 -3.64
CA PRO A 32 5.81 3.50 -3.88
C PRO A 32 4.68 4.49 -3.58
N ALA A 33 5.01 5.78 -3.42
CA ALA A 33 3.99 6.81 -3.31
C ALA A 33 3.16 6.91 -4.59
N CYS A 34 1.85 7.13 -4.47
CA CYS A 34 1.01 7.48 -5.62
C CYS A 34 1.42 8.87 -6.12
N LYS A 35 1.71 8.98 -7.39
CA LYS A 35 2.15 10.23 -8.04
C LYS A 35 1.16 10.72 -9.10
N GLY A 36 0.02 10.04 -9.25
CA GLY A 36 -0.99 10.37 -10.23
C GLY A 36 -2.30 9.62 -9.98
N TYR A 37 -3.17 9.68 -10.97
CA TYR A 37 -4.46 9.01 -10.98
C TYR A 37 -4.75 8.45 -12.37
N SER A 38 -5.72 7.55 -12.43
CA SER A 38 -6.25 7.02 -13.69
C SER A 38 -7.75 6.81 -13.63
N THR A 39 -8.32 6.74 -14.80
CA THR A 39 -9.75 6.44 -14.99
C THR A 39 -9.99 4.95 -15.15
N TYR A 40 -11.05 4.48 -14.54
CA TYR A 40 -11.50 3.09 -14.61
C TYR A 40 -12.97 3.07 -14.99
N ALA A 41 -13.33 2.33 -16.02
CA ALA A 41 -14.73 2.11 -16.37
C ALA A 41 -15.42 1.19 -15.35
N SER A 42 -16.65 1.55 -14.96
CA SER A 42 -17.52 0.73 -14.12
C SER A 42 -18.94 0.82 -14.65
N GLY A 43 -19.29 -0.07 -15.55
CA GLY A 43 -20.51 0.07 -16.35
C GLY A 43 -20.47 1.34 -17.19
N SER A 44 -21.49 2.17 -17.10
CA SER A 44 -21.57 3.49 -17.76
C SER A 44 -20.85 4.62 -17.00
N ALA A 45 -20.26 4.33 -15.83
CA ALA A 45 -19.61 5.34 -14.98
C ALA A 45 -18.09 5.26 -15.06
N THR A 46 -17.45 6.41 -14.85
CA THR A 46 -16.00 6.53 -14.71
C THR A 46 -15.63 6.69 -13.24
N LEU A 47 -14.59 6.00 -12.81
CA LEU A 47 -13.99 6.13 -11.49
C LEU A 47 -12.60 6.73 -11.66
N TYR A 48 -12.18 7.55 -10.70
CA TYR A 48 -10.82 8.05 -10.63
C TYR A 48 -10.14 7.47 -9.41
N LYS A 49 -9.02 6.78 -9.61
CA LYS A 49 -8.26 6.13 -8.53
C LYS A 49 -6.82 6.61 -8.53
N PRO A 50 -6.21 6.79 -7.35
CA PRO A 50 -4.77 7.01 -7.23
C PRO A 50 -3.96 5.89 -7.86
N THR A 51 -2.87 6.26 -8.55
CA THR A 51 -1.98 5.32 -9.24
C THR A 51 -0.52 5.73 -9.08
N THR A 52 0.40 4.83 -9.42
CA THR A 52 1.85 5.09 -9.33
C THR A 52 2.28 6.29 -10.17
N THR A 53 1.69 6.46 -11.34
CA THR A 53 1.91 7.60 -12.24
C THR A 53 0.59 7.96 -12.93
N ASN A 54 0.50 9.17 -13.45
CA ASN A 54 -0.68 9.62 -14.18
C ASN A 54 -0.95 8.75 -15.42
N GLY A 55 -2.19 8.34 -15.62
CA GLY A 55 -2.59 7.45 -16.72
C GLY A 55 -2.24 5.97 -16.54
N SER A 56 -1.45 5.62 -15.53
CA SER A 56 -1.13 4.22 -15.23
C SER A 56 -2.33 3.48 -14.64
N ARG A 57 -2.49 2.19 -14.97
CA ARG A 57 -3.46 1.33 -14.29
C ARG A 57 -2.94 0.68 -13.01
N ASN A 58 -1.69 0.96 -12.64
CA ASN A 58 -1.07 0.41 -11.44
C ASN A 58 -1.50 1.19 -10.19
N THR A 59 -2.41 0.60 -9.41
CA THR A 59 -2.90 1.12 -8.12
C THR A 59 -2.06 0.65 -6.93
N ASN A 60 -0.95 -0.04 -7.17
CA ASN A 60 -0.04 -0.51 -6.12
C ASN A 60 0.85 0.62 -5.60
N CYS A 61 0.24 1.59 -4.93
CA CYS A 61 0.93 2.75 -4.38
C CYS A 61 0.26 3.23 -3.10
N LEU A 62 0.93 4.14 -2.38
CA LEU A 62 0.51 4.65 -1.08
C LEU A 62 0.25 6.15 -1.13
N LEU A 63 -0.78 6.60 -0.40
CA LEU A 63 -0.96 7.99 0.04
C LEU A 63 -1.02 8.00 1.57
N SER A 64 -0.29 8.92 2.17
CA SER A 64 -0.22 9.10 3.62
C SER A 64 -0.18 10.60 3.95
N SER A 65 -0.11 10.92 5.23
CA SER A 65 0.01 12.30 5.68
C SER A 65 1.13 13.04 4.93
N GLY A 66 0.84 14.24 4.44
CA GLY A 66 1.72 15.07 3.63
C GLY A 66 1.63 14.85 2.11
N ALA A 67 0.96 13.79 1.63
CA ALA A 67 0.75 13.61 0.20
C ALA A 67 -0.13 14.74 -0.37
N GLY A 68 0.21 15.21 -1.57
CA GLY A 68 -0.53 16.25 -2.28
C GLY A 68 -0.17 17.69 -1.90
N TYR A 69 0.57 17.92 -0.82
CA TYR A 69 0.92 19.27 -0.35
C TYR A 69 1.77 20.07 -1.35
N ASN A 70 2.52 19.40 -2.20
CA ASN A 70 3.29 20.04 -3.26
C ASN A 70 2.48 20.26 -4.58
N GLY A 71 1.17 20.01 -4.55
CA GLY A 71 0.30 20.18 -5.70
C GLY A 71 0.48 19.11 -6.79
N GLY A 72 0.12 19.45 -8.01
CA GLY A 72 0.28 18.61 -9.19
C GLY A 72 -0.61 17.38 -9.22
N GLN A 73 -0.16 16.33 -9.91
CA GLN A 73 -0.96 15.11 -10.12
C GLN A 73 -1.20 14.32 -8.83
N GLN A 74 -0.30 14.42 -7.84
CA GLN A 74 -0.51 13.80 -6.55
C GLN A 74 -1.64 14.47 -5.78
N SER A 75 -1.72 15.81 -5.81
CA SER A 75 -2.84 16.55 -5.22
C SER A 75 -4.18 16.16 -5.86
N MET A 76 -4.22 16.02 -7.18
CA MET A 76 -5.43 15.53 -7.86
C MET A 76 -5.79 14.10 -7.43
N ALA A 77 -4.81 13.23 -7.28
CA ALA A 77 -5.04 11.86 -6.79
C ALA A 77 -5.65 11.86 -5.37
N VAL A 78 -5.16 12.72 -4.48
CA VAL A 78 -5.74 12.91 -3.14
C VAL A 78 -7.15 13.48 -3.23
N GLY A 79 -7.40 14.48 -4.08
CA GLY A 79 -8.73 15.07 -4.28
C GLY A 79 -9.77 14.05 -4.75
N TYR A 80 -9.43 13.14 -5.66
CA TYR A 80 -10.32 12.05 -6.06
C TYR A 80 -10.59 11.04 -4.95
N LEU A 81 -9.57 10.76 -4.12
CA LEU A 81 -9.77 9.96 -2.92
C LEU A 81 -10.72 10.66 -1.94
N GLN A 82 -10.51 11.95 -1.65
CA GLN A 82 -11.38 12.76 -0.78
C GLN A 82 -12.81 12.81 -1.30
N THR A 83 -13.00 12.95 -2.61
CA THR A 83 -14.31 12.89 -3.25
C THR A 83 -15.00 11.55 -2.98
N SER A 84 -14.28 10.45 -3.09
CA SER A 84 -14.83 9.13 -2.83
C SER A 84 -15.12 8.90 -1.34
N LEU A 85 -14.27 9.39 -0.45
CA LEU A 85 -14.50 9.36 0.99
C LEU A 85 -15.75 10.14 1.38
N ASN A 86 -15.96 11.32 0.81
CA ASN A 86 -17.15 12.12 1.06
C ASN A 86 -18.42 11.45 0.53
N ARG A 87 -18.41 11.07 -0.74
CA ARG A 87 -19.63 10.55 -1.40
C ARG A 87 -20.02 9.17 -0.91
N CYS A 88 -19.05 8.29 -0.63
CA CYS A 88 -19.32 6.89 -0.37
C CYS A 88 -19.29 6.53 1.12
N PHE A 89 -18.72 7.40 1.95
CA PHE A 89 -18.58 7.16 3.39
C PHE A 89 -19.00 8.35 4.25
N GLY A 90 -19.46 9.45 3.64
CA GLY A 90 -19.95 10.61 4.38
C GLY A 90 -18.87 11.32 5.19
N ALA A 91 -17.61 11.34 4.72
CA ALA A 91 -16.50 11.83 5.52
C ALA A 91 -16.49 13.32 5.80
N GLY A 92 -17.17 14.14 5.00
CA GLY A 92 -17.27 15.59 5.20
C GLY A 92 -15.95 16.36 5.05
N LEU A 93 -15.02 15.86 4.22
CA LEU A 93 -13.71 16.46 4.01
C LEU A 93 -13.80 17.69 3.08
N ALA A 94 -12.91 18.68 3.29
CA ALA A 94 -12.54 19.59 2.23
C ALA A 94 -11.85 18.81 1.11
N ILE A 95 -12.25 19.06 -0.15
CA ILE A 95 -11.58 18.45 -1.30
C ILE A 95 -10.47 19.40 -1.75
N ASP A 96 -9.41 19.45 -0.96
CA ASP A 96 -8.27 20.36 -1.13
C ASP A 96 -7.05 19.70 -1.79
N GLY A 97 -7.12 18.38 -2.02
CA GLY A 97 -6.01 17.62 -2.57
C GLY A 97 -4.85 17.42 -1.62
N MET A 98 -5.03 17.69 -0.32
CA MET A 98 -4.03 17.54 0.71
C MET A 98 -4.39 16.39 1.66
N TYR A 99 -3.47 15.43 1.84
CA TYR A 99 -3.66 14.31 2.75
C TYR A 99 -3.33 14.74 4.18
N GLY A 100 -4.18 15.58 4.76
CA GLY A 100 -4.07 16.06 6.14
C GLY A 100 -4.67 15.09 7.15
N GLN A 101 -4.68 15.48 8.43
CA GLN A 101 -5.18 14.65 9.53
C GLN A 101 -6.64 14.24 9.37
N ALA A 102 -7.48 15.10 8.79
CA ALA A 102 -8.88 14.77 8.50
C ALA A 102 -8.97 13.62 7.50
N THR A 103 -8.17 13.64 6.43
CA THR A 103 -8.10 12.56 5.44
C THR A 103 -7.57 11.26 6.05
N VAL A 104 -6.53 11.33 6.91
CA VAL A 104 -6.04 10.19 7.68
C VAL A 104 -7.16 9.53 8.49
N ASN A 105 -7.93 10.33 9.22
CA ASN A 105 -9.02 9.84 10.06
C ASN A 105 -10.15 9.20 9.22
N ALA A 106 -10.49 9.81 8.09
CA ALA A 106 -11.48 9.27 7.17
C ALA A 106 -11.04 7.91 6.58
N VAL A 107 -9.77 7.79 6.18
CA VAL A 107 -9.21 6.51 5.70
C VAL A 107 -9.23 5.47 6.79
N LYS A 108 -8.84 5.80 8.03
CA LYS A 108 -8.96 4.87 9.19
C LYS A 108 -10.39 4.38 9.39
N THR A 109 -11.37 5.26 9.21
CA THR A 109 -12.78 4.87 9.33
C THR A 109 -13.18 3.88 8.25
N VAL A 110 -12.80 4.14 7.00
CA VAL A 110 -13.03 3.20 5.88
C VAL A 110 -12.35 1.85 6.14
N GLN A 111 -11.10 1.87 6.58
CA GLN A 111 -10.35 0.65 6.89
C GLN A 111 -11.06 -0.18 7.97
N ARG A 112 -11.53 0.43 9.06
CA ARG A 112 -12.32 -0.27 10.10
C ARG A 112 -13.60 -0.87 9.55
N VAL A 113 -14.38 -0.10 8.79
CA VAL A 113 -15.63 -0.57 8.16
C VAL A 113 -15.38 -1.75 7.21
N LYS A 114 -14.22 -1.80 6.57
CA LYS A 114 -13.83 -2.86 5.64
C LYS A 114 -13.03 -4.00 6.28
N GLY A 115 -12.85 -3.99 7.61
CA GLY A 115 -12.11 -5.02 8.33
C GLY A 115 -10.60 -5.03 8.03
N LEU A 116 -10.04 -3.88 7.63
CA LEU A 116 -8.62 -3.70 7.36
C LEU A 116 -7.89 -3.10 8.57
N PRO A 117 -6.55 -3.28 8.68
CA PRO A 117 -5.75 -2.52 9.63
C PRO A 117 -5.96 -1.02 9.45
N ALA A 118 -6.36 -0.32 10.53
CA ALA A 118 -6.72 1.10 10.48
C ALA A 118 -5.49 2.00 10.74
N ASP A 119 -4.52 1.94 9.84
CA ASP A 119 -3.28 2.72 9.91
C ASP A 119 -3.44 4.15 9.35
N GLY A 120 -4.48 4.40 8.58
CA GLY A 120 -4.74 5.70 7.95
C GLY A 120 -3.87 5.94 6.71
N VAL A 121 -3.19 4.93 6.22
CA VAL A 121 -2.46 4.96 4.96
C VAL A 121 -3.35 4.37 3.87
N PHE A 122 -3.60 5.15 2.83
CA PHE A 122 -4.28 4.62 1.66
C PHE A 122 -3.29 3.77 0.85
N GLY A 123 -3.62 2.52 0.65
CA GLY A 123 -2.78 1.57 -0.07
C GLY A 123 -3.59 0.63 -0.95
N PRO A 124 -2.94 -0.37 -1.56
CA PRO A 124 -3.59 -1.32 -2.49
C PRO A 124 -4.79 -2.04 -1.88
N GLN A 125 -4.71 -2.45 -0.62
CA GLN A 125 -5.82 -3.10 0.06
C GLN A 125 -6.99 -2.15 0.28
N THR A 126 -6.72 -0.94 0.78
CA THR A 126 -7.75 0.09 0.93
C THR A 126 -8.40 0.41 -0.42
N SER A 127 -7.58 0.59 -1.46
CA SER A 127 -8.08 0.81 -2.83
C SER A 127 -8.99 -0.31 -3.34
N LYS A 128 -8.66 -1.55 -3.05
CA LYS A 128 -9.41 -2.74 -3.48
C LYS A 128 -10.77 -2.87 -2.78
N TYR A 129 -10.83 -2.58 -1.48
CA TYR A 129 -12.02 -2.84 -0.67
C TYR A 129 -12.92 -1.64 -0.46
N MET A 130 -12.42 -0.40 -0.63
CA MET A 130 -13.26 0.79 -0.50
C MET A 130 -14.24 0.94 -1.67
N ASN A 131 -15.30 1.71 -1.44
CA ASN A 131 -16.21 2.13 -2.48
C ASN A 131 -15.70 3.41 -3.15
N TRP A 132 -15.90 3.52 -4.44
CA TRP A 132 -15.46 4.64 -5.27
C TRP A 132 -16.63 5.43 -5.80
N ALA A 133 -16.53 6.75 -5.77
CA ALA A 133 -17.51 7.66 -6.33
C ALA A 133 -17.56 7.50 -7.86
N LYS A 134 -18.75 7.40 -8.41
CA LYS A 134 -19.00 7.46 -9.85
C LYS A 134 -18.91 8.90 -10.30
N MET A 135 -18.04 9.20 -11.25
CA MET A 135 -17.97 10.52 -11.88
C MET A 135 -18.94 10.57 -13.08
N GLY A 136 -19.61 11.69 -13.24
CA GLY A 136 -20.68 11.85 -14.25
C GLY A 136 -22.04 11.26 -13.85
N GLY A 137 -22.20 10.84 -12.58
CA GLY A 137 -23.44 10.27 -12.04
C GLY A 137 -23.47 10.28 -10.52
N SER A 138 -24.59 9.85 -9.95
CA SER A 138 -24.75 9.66 -8.52
C SER A 138 -24.36 8.23 -8.11
N GLY A 139 -23.94 8.06 -6.83
CA GLY A 139 -23.69 6.75 -6.22
C GLY A 139 -22.25 6.30 -6.21
N CYS A 140 -22.07 5.13 -5.66
CA CYS A 140 -20.77 4.48 -5.43
C CYS A 140 -20.76 3.09 -6.01
N THR A 141 -19.56 2.61 -6.32
CA THR A 141 -19.34 1.22 -6.69
C THR A 141 -18.20 0.64 -5.85
N SER A 142 -18.27 -0.65 -5.53
CA SER A 142 -17.16 -1.34 -4.84
C SER A 142 -15.89 -1.24 -5.67
N GLY A 143 -14.74 -1.14 -4.99
CA GLY A 143 -13.44 -1.04 -5.63
C GLY A 143 -13.22 -2.24 -6.54
N GLY A 144 -13.65 -2.14 -7.79
CA GLY A 144 -13.79 -3.24 -8.71
C GLY A 144 -12.56 -4.16 -8.75
N ARG A 145 -12.82 -5.44 -9.00
CA ARG A 145 -11.79 -6.38 -9.42
C ARG A 145 -11.01 -5.79 -10.59
N PRO A 146 -9.68 -6.01 -10.61
CA PRO A 146 -8.91 -5.73 -11.82
C PRO A 146 -9.47 -6.50 -12.99
#